data_3a2503f5252760f20a7dfd506dba1c47
#
_entry.id   3a2503f5252760f20a7dfd506dba1c47
#
_cell.length_a   1.000
_cell.length_b   1.000
_cell.length_c   1.000
_cell.angle_alpha   90.00
_cell.angle_beta   90.00
_cell.angle_gamma   90.00
#
_symmetry.space_group_name_H-M   'P 1'
#
loop_
_entity.id
_entity.type
_entity.pdbx_description
1 polymer ?
#
loop_
_entity_poly.entity_id
_entity_poly.type
_entity_poly.pdbx_seq_one_letter_code
_entity_poly.pdbx_strand_id
1 'polypeptide(L)'
;SKVSPNEIHNHIVDDLIASKNGVIVLGEHLNSNPNSIAITNLISQIALVSDFKIANLTLSGNALSAEKANFIPGENGKDAISMFNDNSKAFLLMGVDCEYDFLDSKLASDCFDIEDVFVISLSSYEGQSVFKNADVILPMASFYETSGTHINFDGLVQSFSASIKSPGESKPGWKIIKVMADLLDLEGFDYVDSTQVKDEALQSSK
;
A
#
# COMPACT_ATOMS: atom_id res chain seq x y z
N SER A 1 -30.25 14.00 -5.83
CA SER A 1 -30.89 15.32 -5.92
C SER A 1 -30.22 16.10 -7.04
N LYS A 2 -31.01 16.69 -7.95
CA LYS A 2 -30.46 17.61 -8.95
C LYS A 2 -30.03 18.90 -8.23
N VAL A 3 -28.74 19.17 -8.22
CA VAL A 3 -28.22 20.46 -7.79
C VAL A 3 -28.49 21.48 -8.89
N SER A 4 -29.15 22.58 -8.58
CA SER A 4 -29.34 23.66 -9.54
C SER A 4 -28.07 24.52 -9.54
N PRO A 5 -27.44 24.76 -10.71
CA PRO A 5 -26.28 25.63 -10.80
C PRO A 5 -26.62 27.05 -10.32
N ASN A 6 -25.64 27.70 -9.69
CA ASN A 6 -25.69 29.13 -9.34
C ASN A 6 -24.59 29.91 -10.08
N GLU A 7 -24.51 31.22 -9.87
CA GLU A 7 -23.53 32.08 -10.54
C GLU A 7 -22.08 31.63 -10.26
N ILE A 8 -21.78 31.16 -9.03
CA ILE A 8 -20.44 30.67 -8.68
C ILE A 8 -20.08 29.43 -9.49
N HIS A 9 -21.03 28.50 -9.64
CA HIS A 9 -20.83 27.29 -10.46
C HIS A 9 -20.56 27.65 -11.92
N ASN A 10 -21.28 28.63 -12.47
CA ASN A 10 -21.07 29.07 -13.85
C ASN A 10 -19.69 29.70 -14.05
N HIS A 11 -19.24 30.57 -13.12
CA HIS A 11 -17.89 31.14 -13.16
C HIS A 11 -16.80 30.06 -13.12
N ILE A 12 -16.93 29.06 -12.23
CA ILE A 12 -15.97 27.94 -12.16
C ILE A 12 -15.93 27.19 -13.50
N VAL A 13 -17.07 26.93 -14.10
CA VAL A 13 -17.14 26.24 -15.40
C VAL A 13 -16.49 27.07 -16.51
N ASP A 14 -16.77 28.37 -16.55
CA ASP A 14 -16.19 29.29 -17.55
C ASP A 14 -14.67 29.34 -17.43
N ASP A 15 -14.14 29.42 -16.19
CA ASP A 15 -12.70 29.41 -15.91
C ASP A 15 -12.06 28.07 -16.32
N LEU A 16 -12.71 26.94 -16.02
CA LEU A 16 -12.22 25.63 -16.40
C LEU A 16 -12.16 25.47 -17.93
N ILE A 17 -13.20 25.91 -18.65
CA ILE A 17 -13.26 25.86 -20.13
C ILE A 17 -12.20 26.78 -20.76
N ALA A 18 -11.97 27.94 -20.17
CA ALA A 18 -10.97 28.90 -20.66
C ALA A 18 -9.53 28.46 -20.39
N SER A 19 -9.33 27.61 -19.41
CA SER A 19 -8.00 27.14 -18.99
C SER A 19 -7.43 26.13 -19.97
N LYS A 20 -6.12 26.18 -20.18
CA LYS A 20 -5.36 25.19 -20.96
C LYS A 20 -4.34 24.52 -20.07
N ASN A 21 -4.10 23.21 -20.31
CA ASN A 21 -3.14 22.41 -19.55
C ASN A 21 -3.44 22.36 -18.03
N GLY A 22 -4.70 22.30 -17.66
CA GLY A 22 -5.09 22.19 -16.25
C GLY A 22 -4.76 20.84 -15.64
N VAL A 23 -4.60 20.82 -14.32
CA VAL A 23 -4.40 19.61 -13.54
C VAL A 23 -5.39 19.61 -12.37
N ILE A 24 -6.11 18.49 -12.22
CA ILE A 24 -6.96 18.25 -11.05
C ILE A 24 -6.16 17.38 -10.08
N VAL A 25 -5.89 17.92 -8.90
CA VAL A 25 -5.14 17.20 -7.86
C VAL A 25 -6.12 16.61 -6.86
N LEU A 26 -6.11 15.29 -6.71
CA LEU A 26 -6.93 14.56 -5.76
C LEU A 26 -6.13 14.28 -4.50
N GLY A 27 -6.64 14.78 -3.37
CA GLY A 27 -6.01 14.55 -2.07
C GLY A 27 -6.54 13.27 -1.42
N GLU A 28 -5.82 12.81 -0.43
CA GLU A 28 -6.03 11.54 0.28
C GLU A 28 -7.42 11.41 0.93
N HIS A 29 -7.98 12.49 1.46
CA HIS A 29 -9.32 12.45 2.06
C HIS A 29 -10.42 11.97 1.10
N LEU A 30 -10.16 12.00 -0.22
CA LEU A 30 -11.07 11.43 -1.19
C LEU A 30 -11.17 9.91 -1.02
N ASN A 31 -10.06 9.22 -0.79
CA ASN A 31 -10.03 7.75 -0.67
C ASN A 31 -10.79 7.26 0.57
N SER A 32 -10.79 8.05 1.65
CA SER A 32 -11.55 7.76 2.87
C SER A 32 -13.04 8.14 2.78
N ASN A 33 -13.49 8.75 1.67
CA ASN A 33 -14.87 9.18 1.51
C ASN A 33 -15.76 7.99 1.07
N PRO A 34 -16.91 7.73 1.70
CA PRO A 34 -17.82 6.65 1.29
C PRO A 34 -18.28 6.75 -0.18
N ASN A 35 -18.26 7.96 -0.75
CA ASN A 35 -18.63 8.21 -2.16
C ASN A 35 -17.42 8.37 -3.07
N SER A 36 -16.22 7.94 -2.66
CA SER A 36 -14.97 8.12 -3.40
C SER A 36 -15.06 7.71 -4.87
N ILE A 37 -15.63 6.56 -5.16
CA ILE A 37 -15.81 6.03 -6.52
C ILE A 37 -16.68 6.98 -7.36
N ALA A 38 -17.82 7.43 -6.82
CA ALA A 38 -18.73 8.32 -7.53
C ALA A 38 -18.08 9.69 -7.80
N ILE A 39 -17.35 10.22 -6.82
CA ILE A 39 -16.64 11.50 -6.94
C ILE A 39 -15.50 11.37 -7.97
N THR A 40 -14.72 10.31 -7.92
CA THR A 40 -13.63 10.07 -8.88
C THR A 40 -14.17 9.92 -10.32
N ASN A 41 -15.30 9.24 -10.50
CA ASN A 41 -15.95 9.13 -11.81
C ASN A 41 -16.41 10.50 -12.34
N LEU A 42 -16.99 11.36 -11.49
CA LEU A 42 -17.37 12.72 -11.89
C LEU A 42 -16.15 13.56 -12.24
N ILE A 43 -15.09 13.48 -11.46
CA ILE A 43 -13.83 14.18 -11.73
C ILE A 43 -13.21 13.71 -13.05
N SER A 44 -13.25 12.42 -13.33
CA SER A 44 -12.76 11.86 -14.59
C SER A 44 -13.55 12.39 -15.79
N GLN A 45 -14.86 12.57 -15.64
CA GLN A 45 -15.68 13.19 -16.69
C GLN A 45 -15.34 14.67 -16.89
N ILE A 46 -15.14 15.41 -15.80
CA ILE A 46 -14.72 16.83 -15.86
C ILE A 46 -13.36 16.93 -16.57
N ALA A 47 -12.39 16.11 -16.17
CA ALA A 47 -11.07 16.09 -16.78
C ALA A 47 -11.11 15.80 -18.29
N LEU A 48 -11.95 14.84 -18.67
CA LEU A 48 -12.14 14.47 -20.09
C LEU A 48 -12.72 15.63 -20.93
N VAL A 49 -13.71 16.35 -20.39
CA VAL A 49 -14.36 17.46 -21.10
C VAL A 49 -13.44 18.70 -21.14
N SER A 50 -12.61 18.91 -20.12
CA SER A 50 -11.72 20.07 -20.00
C SER A 50 -10.32 19.83 -20.55
N ASP A 51 -10.02 18.60 -21.03
CA ASP A 51 -8.66 18.18 -21.42
C ASP A 51 -7.64 18.36 -20.28
N PHE A 52 -8.06 18.11 -19.05
CA PHE A 52 -7.23 18.22 -17.85
C PHE A 52 -6.64 16.87 -17.49
N LYS A 53 -5.45 16.92 -16.90
CA LYS A 53 -4.80 15.75 -16.29
C LYS A 53 -5.27 15.56 -14.87
N ILE A 54 -5.29 14.32 -14.41
CA ILE A 54 -5.56 13.99 -13.00
C ILE A 54 -4.27 13.54 -12.34
N ALA A 55 -3.97 14.10 -11.17
CA ALA A 55 -2.87 13.69 -10.31
C ALA A 55 -3.43 13.25 -8.95
N ASN A 56 -3.06 12.06 -8.50
CA ASN A 56 -3.44 11.52 -7.20
C ASN A 56 -2.29 11.71 -6.22
N LEU A 57 -2.56 12.36 -5.09
CA LEU A 57 -1.65 12.37 -3.96
C LEU A 57 -1.98 11.18 -3.06
N THR A 58 -1.00 10.33 -2.83
CA THR A 58 -1.14 9.14 -1.98
C THR A 58 -0.76 9.45 -0.54
N LEU A 59 -1.38 8.79 0.45
CA LEU A 59 -1.06 8.91 1.88
C LEU A 59 0.39 8.54 2.17
N SER A 60 0.83 7.44 1.59
CA SER A 60 2.16 6.91 1.80
C SER A 60 3.12 7.46 0.76
N GLY A 61 4.27 7.94 1.20
CA GLY A 61 5.35 8.38 0.33
C GLY A 61 5.92 7.29 -0.58
N ASN A 62 5.49 6.05 -0.41
CA ASN A 62 5.93 4.90 -1.21
C ASN A 62 4.79 4.10 -1.87
N ALA A 63 3.56 4.60 -1.88
CA ALA A 63 2.42 3.86 -2.46
C ALA A 63 2.62 3.54 -3.95
N LEU A 64 3.25 4.44 -4.71
CA LEU A 64 3.54 4.21 -6.12
C LEU A 64 4.53 3.06 -6.34
N SER A 65 5.38 2.73 -5.35
CA SER A 65 6.28 1.57 -5.45
C SER A 65 5.51 0.25 -5.52
N ALA A 66 4.44 0.09 -4.76
CA ALA A 66 3.62 -1.12 -4.79
C ALA A 66 2.99 -1.32 -6.17
N GLU A 67 2.44 -0.27 -6.76
CA GLU A 67 1.91 -0.28 -8.13
C GLU A 67 3.00 -0.62 -9.15
N LYS A 68 4.15 0.05 -9.07
CA LYS A 68 5.29 -0.17 -9.95
C LYS A 68 5.92 -1.55 -9.81
N ALA A 69 5.90 -2.13 -8.63
CA ALA A 69 6.35 -3.49 -8.38
C ALA A 69 5.26 -4.54 -8.70
N ASN A 70 4.12 -4.13 -9.24
CA ASN A 70 2.94 -4.97 -9.47
C ASN A 70 2.46 -5.71 -8.19
N PHE A 71 2.71 -5.11 -7.02
CA PHE A 71 2.26 -5.61 -5.71
C PHE A 71 0.86 -5.06 -5.40
N ILE A 72 -0.07 -5.42 -6.27
CA ILE A 72 -1.50 -5.10 -6.17
C ILE A 72 -2.30 -6.36 -6.45
N PRO A 73 -3.51 -6.52 -5.88
CA PRO A 73 -4.35 -7.69 -6.17
C PRO A 73 -4.62 -7.81 -7.67
N GLY A 74 -4.13 -8.88 -8.27
CA GLY A 74 -4.39 -9.24 -9.66
C GLY A 74 -5.57 -10.22 -9.78
N GLU A 75 -5.72 -10.85 -10.94
CA GLU A 75 -6.83 -11.75 -11.26
C GLU A 75 -6.99 -12.91 -10.26
N ASN A 76 -5.86 -13.41 -9.69
CA ASN A 76 -5.84 -14.47 -8.67
C ASN A 76 -5.46 -13.95 -7.27
N GLY A 77 -5.31 -12.64 -7.10
CA GLY A 77 -4.99 -12.01 -5.83
C GLY A 77 -6.24 -11.50 -5.13
N LYS A 78 -6.10 -11.24 -3.83
CA LYS A 78 -7.18 -10.72 -2.99
C LYS A 78 -6.71 -9.45 -2.29
N ASP A 79 -7.59 -8.47 -2.18
CA ASP A 79 -7.40 -7.36 -1.25
C ASP A 79 -7.66 -7.81 0.21
N ALA A 80 -7.31 -6.96 1.17
CA ALA A 80 -7.43 -7.30 2.59
C ALA A 80 -8.87 -7.67 2.99
N ILE A 81 -9.87 -6.95 2.49
CA ILE A 81 -11.28 -7.23 2.80
C ILE A 81 -11.70 -8.59 2.24
N SER A 82 -11.29 -8.90 1.02
CA SER A 82 -11.55 -10.21 0.40
C SER A 82 -10.85 -11.34 1.14
N MET A 83 -9.60 -11.12 1.62
CA MET A 83 -8.88 -12.10 2.43
C MET A 83 -9.60 -12.40 3.75
N PHE A 84 -10.15 -11.37 4.44
CA PHE A 84 -10.86 -11.54 5.70
C PHE A 84 -12.22 -12.24 5.53
N ASN A 85 -12.89 -12.06 4.40
CA ASN A 85 -14.17 -12.69 4.11
C ASN A 85 -14.04 -14.08 3.45
N ASP A 86 -12.84 -14.48 3.09
CA ASP A 86 -12.54 -15.82 2.57
C ASP A 86 -12.03 -16.70 3.71
N ASN A 87 -12.25 -18.00 3.63
CA ASN A 87 -11.78 -18.97 4.62
C ASN A 87 -10.26 -19.20 4.53
N SER A 88 -9.47 -18.10 4.49
CA SER A 88 -8.01 -18.16 4.52
C SER A 88 -7.55 -18.75 5.85
N LYS A 89 -6.62 -19.72 5.80
CA LYS A 89 -6.15 -20.46 6.97
C LYS A 89 -4.80 -19.99 7.50
N ALA A 90 -4.11 -19.12 6.74
CA ALA A 90 -2.85 -18.53 7.17
C ALA A 90 -2.71 -17.10 6.67
N PHE A 91 -2.12 -16.26 7.48
CA PHE A 91 -1.79 -14.88 7.14
C PHE A 91 -0.34 -14.58 7.46
N LEU A 92 0.33 -13.90 6.54
CA LEU A 92 1.64 -13.30 6.74
C LEU A 92 1.47 -11.78 6.76
N LEU A 93 1.61 -11.18 7.93
CA LEU A 93 1.52 -9.74 8.14
C LEU A 93 2.93 -9.14 8.14
N MET A 94 3.21 -8.19 7.28
CA MET A 94 4.52 -7.57 7.19
C MET A 94 4.43 -6.08 7.47
N GLY A 95 4.89 -5.66 8.65
CA GLY A 95 4.86 -4.27 9.09
C GLY A 95 3.45 -3.72 9.24
N VAL A 96 2.50 -4.57 9.60
CA VAL A 96 1.08 -4.25 9.74
C VAL A 96 0.67 -4.35 11.20
N ASP A 97 0.01 -3.33 11.71
CA ASP A 97 -0.62 -3.31 13.03
C ASP A 97 -2.14 -3.41 12.86
N CYS A 98 -2.74 -4.43 13.49
CA CYS A 98 -4.17 -4.74 13.33
C CYS A 98 -5.10 -3.63 13.83
N GLU A 99 -4.64 -2.81 14.77
CA GLU A 99 -5.44 -1.72 15.33
C GLU A 99 -5.44 -0.47 14.44
N TYR A 100 -4.31 -0.20 13.73
CA TYR A 100 -4.09 1.08 13.06
C TYR A 100 -4.08 1.01 11.53
N ASP A 101 -3.74 -0.13 10.95
CA ASP A 101 -3.46 -0.22 9.51
C ASP A 101 -4.64 -0.77 8.68
N PHE A 102 -5.70 -1.26 9.33
CA PHE A 102 -6.88 -1.74 8.64
C PHE A 102 -8.05 -0.75 8.73
N LEU A 103 -8.77 -0.58 7.63
CA LEU A 103 -9.98 0.25 7.60
C LEU A 103 -11.05 -0.27 8.56
N ASP A 104 -11.18 -1.58 8.68
CA ASP A 104 -12.02 -2.28 9.65
C ASP A 104 -11.13 -3.18 10.51
N SER A 105 -10.58 -2.60 11.56
CA SER A 105 -9.71 -3.29 12.52
C SER A 105 -10.43 -4.41 13.27
N LYS A 106 -11.77 -4.26 13.46
CA LYS A 106 -12.58 -5.30 14.10
C LYS A 106 -12.71 -6.52 13.21
N LEU A 107 -13.02 -6.34 11.93
CA LEU A 107 -13.11 -7.44 10.96
C LEU A 107 -11.78 -8.19 10.86
N ALA A 108 -10.65 -7.49 10.83
CA ALA A 108 -9.32 -8.08 10.83
C ALA A 108 -9.06 -8.91 12.10
N SER A 109 -9.30 -8.31 13.28
CA SER A 109 -9.11 -9.00 14.56
C SER A 109 -10.00 -10.24 14.68
N ASP A 110 -11.29 -10.11 14.34
CA ASP A 110 -12.25 -11.23 14.38
C ASP A 110 -11.80 -12.38 13.45
N CYS A 111 -11.20 -12.07 12.29
CA CYS A 111 -10.65 -13.06 11.37
C CYS A 111 -9.42 -13.77 11.93
N PHE A 112 -8.51 -13.04 12.57
CA PHE A 112 -7.28 -13.61 13.14
C PHE A 112 -7.53 -14.38 14.44
N ASP A 113 -8.62 -14.10 15.15
CA ASP A 113 -9.01 -14.81 16.39
C ASP A 113 -9.71 -16.17 16.11
N ILE A 114 -9.90 -16.57 14.84
CA ILE A 114 -10.48 -17.86 14.48
C ILE A 114 -9.47 -18.99 14.82
N GLU A 115 -9.90 -20.00 15.58
CA GLU A 115 -9.06 -21.10 16.11
C GLU A 115 -8.20 -21.83 15.06
N ASP A 116 -8.69 -21.94 13.83
CA ASP A 116 -7.99 -22.62 12.73
C ASP A 116 -7.17 -21.70 11.82
N VAL A 117 -7.02 -20.42 12.18
CA VAL A 117 -6.24 -19.44 11.43
C VAL A 117 -4.87 -19.26 12.07
N PHE A 118 -3.82 -19.39 11.26
CA PHE A 118 -2.44 -19.24 11.68
C PHE A 118 -1.86 -17.89 11.21
N VAL A 119 -1.37 -17.09 12.13
CA VAL A 119 -0.89 -15.72 11.84
C VAL A 119 0.60 -15.59 12.16
N ILE A 120 1.37 -15.25 11.14
CA ILE A 120 2.79 -14.87 11.27
C ILE A 120 2.88 -13.35 11.10
N SER A 121 3.48 -12.65 12.06
CA SER A 121 3.71 -11.21 11.97
C SER A 121 5.21 -10.89 11.92
N LEU A 122 5.63 -10.17 10.87
CA LEU A 122 6.94 -9.52 10.79
C LEU A 122 6.77 -8.10 11.31
N SER A 123 7.25 -7.83 12.53
CA SER A 123 7.05 -6.53 13.17
C SER A 123 8.35 -5.92 13.67
N SER A 124 8.46 -4.59 13.52
CA SER A 124 9.55 -3.79 14.08
C SER A 124 9.26 -3.32 15.51
N TYR A 125 8.05 -3.56 16.00
CA TYR A 125 7.57 -3.06 17.29
C TYR A 125 6.95 -4.17 18.12
N GLU A 126 7.11 -4.07 19.41
CA GLU A 126 6.38 -4.85 20.40
C GLU A 126 5.09 -4.08 20.74
N GLY A 127 3.97 -4.43 20.14
CA GLY A 127 2.66 -3.83 20.42
C GLY A 127 1.66 -4.86 20.87
N GLN A 128 0.72 -4.48 21.75
CA GLN A 128 -0.31 -5.41 22.23
C GLN A 128 -1.21 -5.92 21.10
N SER A 129 -1.50 -5.09 20.10
CA SER A 129 -2.29 -5.48 18.94
C SER A 129 -1.61 -6.54 18.07
N VAL A 130 -0.29 -6.46 17.89
CA VAL A 130 0.50 -7.47 17.18
C VAL A 130 0.54 -8.78 17.96
N PHE A 131 0.84 -8.72 19.28
CA PHE A 131 0.93 -9.92 20.11
C PHE A 131 -0.38 -10.65 20.31
N LYS A 132 -1.49 -9.91 20.32
CA LYS A 132 -2.81 -10.50 20.55
C LYS A 132 -3.24 -11.45 19.42
N ASN A 133 -2.89 -11.14 18.19
CA ASN A 133 -3.43 -11.82 17.01
C ASN A 133 -2.39 -12.65 16.25
N ALA A 134 -1.13 -12.74 16.71
CA ALA A 134 -0.08 -13.48 16.02
C ALA A 134 0.35 -14.73 16.79
N ASP A 135 0.37 -15.88 16.09
CA ASP A 135 0.93 -17.14 16.62
C ASP A 135 2.46 -17.12 16.64
N VAL A 136 3.05 -16.44 15.65
CA VAL A 136 4.50 -16.27 15.52
C VAL A 136 4.82 -14.82 15.20
N ILE A 137 5.78 -14.25 15.94
CA ILE A 137 6.31 -12.92 15.68
C ILE A 137 7.79 -13.03 15.31
N LEU A 138 8.12 -12.52 14.12
CA LEU A 138 9.49 -12.45 13.63
C LEU A 138 9.98 -11.00 13.70
N PRO A 139 11.11 -10.72 14.40
CA PRO A 139 11.60 -9.36 14.57
C PRO A 139 12.13 -8.81 13.25
N MET A 140 11.46 -7.76 12.74
CA MET A 140 11.82 -7.08 11.51
C MET A 140 12.57 -5.78 11.81
N ALA A 141 13.61 -5.50 11.03
CA ALA A 141 14.34 -4.24 11.10
C ALA A 141 13.41 -3.05 10.79
N SER A 142 13.55 -1.98 11.57
CA SER A 142 12.81 -0.74 11.35
C SER A 142 13.32 0.02 10.13
N PHE A 143 12.61 1.08 9.73
CA PHE A 143 12.94 1.89 8.58
C PHE A 143 14.39 2.41 8.57
N TYR A 144 14.93 2.83 9.73
CA TYR A 144 16.28 3.34 9.84
C TYR A 144 17.37 2.26 9.85
N GLU A 145 16.99 1.01 10.04
CA GLU A 145 17.86 -0.16 10.18
C GLU A 145 17.95 -0.99 8.90
N THR A 146 17.21 -0.62 7.86
CA THR A 146 17.19 -1.32 6.57
C THR A 146 17.53 -0.37 5.45
N SER A 147 18.11 -0.90 4.38
CA SER A 147 18.17 -0.22 3.08
C SER A 147 16.92 -0.51 2.27
N GLY A 148 16.54 0.42 1.41
CA GLY A 148 15.33 0.28 0.61
C GLY A 148 15.27 1.26 -0.54
N THR A 149 14.13 1.26 -1.22
CA THR A 149 13.86 2.16 -2.34
C THR A 149 12.42 2.66 -2.25
N HIS A 150 12.24 3.94 -2.41
CA HIS A 150 10.93 4.59 -2.50
C HIS A 150 10.74 5.18 -3.89
N ILE A 151 9.50 5.20 -4.34
CA ILE A 151 9.09 5.93 -5.54
C ILE A 151 8.06 6.96 -5.10
N ASN A 152 8.41 8.24 -5.25
CA ASN A 152 7.50 9.31 -4.89
C ASN A 152 6.37 9.47 -5.93
N PHE A 153 5.41 10.35 -5.67
CA PHE A 153 4.26 10.58 -6.55
C PHE A 153 4.63 11.11 -7.95
N ASP A 154 5.82 11.70 -8.11
CA ASP A 154 6.37 12.12 -9.42
C ASP A 154 7.00 10.95 -10.19
N GLY A 155 7.06 9.75 -9.60
CA GLY A 155 7.70 8.59 -10.18
C GLY A 155 9.22 8.55 -10.01
N LEU A 156 9.80 9.44 -9.18
CA LEU A 156 11.24 9.46 -8.92
C LEU A 156 11.63 8.30 -8.01
N VAL A 157 12.52 7.44 -8.50
CA VAL A 157 13.07 6.30 -7.75
C VAL A 157 14.23 6.78 -6.88
N GLN A 158 14.10 6.59 -5.57
CA GLN A 158 15.07 7.04 -4.56
C GLN A 158 15.45 5.87 -3.66
N SER A 159 16.71 5.45 -3.74
CA SER A 159 17.25 4.42 -2.86
C SER A 159 17.96 5.04 -1.66
N PHE A 160 17.91 4.36 -0.54
CA PHE A 160 18.56 4.76 0.71
C PHE A 160 19.25 3.58 1.38
N SER A 161 20.24 3.87 2.19
CA SER A 161 20.97 2.88 2.99
C SER A 161 20.52 2.94 4.45
N ALA A 162 20.67 1.83 5.16
CA ALA A 162 20.47 1.79 6.60
C ALA A 162 21.35 2.84 7.31
N SER A 163 20.77 3.61 8.21
CA SER A 163 21.46 4.63 8.99
C SER A 163 22.11 4.05 10.25
N ILE A 164 21.53 2.98 10.78
CA ILE A 164 21.99 2.28 11.97
C ILE A 164 21.89 0.76 11.77
N LYS A 165 22.60 0.00 12.58
CA LYS A 165 22.51 -1.46 12.57
C LYS A 165 21.28 -1.91 13.36
N SER A 166 20.58 -2.91 12.84
CA SER A 166 19.46 -3.54 13.56
C SER A 166 19.90 -4.11 14.89
N PRO A 167 19.13 -3.93 15.97
CA PRO A 167 19.40 -4.53 17.28
C PRO A 167 19.08 -6.02 17.28
N GLY A 168 19.77 -6.75 18.15
CA GLY A 168 19.49 -8.17 18.40
C GLY A 168 19.45 -9.03 17.14
N GLU A 169 18.38 -9.79 17.00
CA GLU A 169 18.15 -10.71 15.88
C GLU A 169 17.31 -10.13 14.76
N SER A 170 16.87 -8.88 14.87
CA SER A 170 16.03 -8.27 13.84
C SER A 170 16.75 -8.19 12.49
N LYS A 171 16.03 -8.45 11.42
CA LYS A 171 16.53 -8.48 10.04
C LYS A 171 15.61 -7.67 9.12
N PRO A 172 16.16 -7.13 8.02
CA PRO A 172 15.32 -6.57 6.95
C PRO A 172 14.25 -7.56 6.51
N GLY A 173 13.02 -7.08 6.34
CA GLY A 173 11.88 -7.95 6.01
C GLY A 173 12.10 -8.84 4.79
N TRP A 174 12.74 -8.32 3.72
CA TRP A 174 13.06 -9.12 2.54
C TRP A 174 14.00 -10.31 2.84
N LYS A 175 14.91 -10.18 3.82
CA LYS A 175 15.78 -11.29 4.25
C LYS A 175 15.01 -12.36 5.02
N ILE A 176 14.03 -11.96 5.81
CA ILE A 176 13.16 -12.90 6.50
C ILE A 176 12.35 -13.70 5.48
N ILE A 177 11.73 -13.01 4.51
CA ILE A 177 10.96 -13.64 3.42
C ILE A 177 11.86 -14.58 2.60
N LYS A 178 13.09 -14.17 2.27
CA LYS A 178 14.04 -15.04 1.58
C LYS A 178 14.26 -16.36 2.34
N VAL A 179 14.54 -16.29 3.63
CA VAL A 179 14.75 -17.51 4.45
C VAL A 179 13.49 -18.37 4.52
N MET A 180 12.32 -17.74 4.60
CA MET A 180 11.05 -18.49 4.54
C MET A 180 10.88 -19.20 3.20
N ALA A 181 11.20 -18.51 2.09
CA ALA A 181 11.16 -19.10 0.75
C ALA A 181 12.14 -20.26 0.60
N ASP A 182 13.37 -20.12 1.09
CA ASP A 182 14.37 -21.19 1.11
C ASP A 182 13.87 -22.43 1.90
N LEU A 183 13.21 -22.22 3.05
CA LEU A 183 12.64 -23.29 3.86
C LEU A 183 11.42 -23.98 3.21
N LEU A 184 10.76 -23.30 2.29
CA LEU A 184 9.61 -23.82 1.52
C LEU A 184 10.00 -24.34 0.14
N ASP A 185 11.31 -24.44 -0.14
CA ASP A 185 11.86 -24.86 -1.44
C ASP A 185 11.31 -24.04 -2.63
N LEU A 186 11.11 -22.73 -2.43
CA LEU A 186 10.66 -21.82 -3.47
C LEU A 186 11.86 -21.25 -4.24
N GLU A 187 11.78 -21.30 -5.57
CA GLU A 187 12.79 -20.72 -6.46
C GLU A 187 12.60 -19.21 -6.65
N GLY A 188 13.68 -18.50 -7.05
CA GLY A 188 13.62 -17.06 -7.40
C GLY A 188 13.88 -16.10 -6.24
N PHE A 189 14.38 -16.56 -5.09
CA PHE A 189 14.66 -15.74 -3.91
C PHE A 189 16.16 -15.60 -3.60
N ASP A 190 17.05 -15.81 -4.56
CA ASP A 190 18.51 -15.84 -4.36
C ASP A 190 19.16 -14.45 -4.23
N TYR A 191 18.44 -13.48 -3.65
CA TYR A 191 18.94 -12.12 -3.49
C TYR A 191 20.07 -12.03 -2.46
N VAL A 192 21.09 -11.26 -2.79
CA VAL A 192 22.23 -10.95 -1.91
C VAL A 192 22.02 -9.62 -1.19
N ASP A 193 21.41 -8.65 -1.86
CA ASP A 193 21.17 -7.32 -1.33
C ASP A 193 19.82 -6.73 -1.81
N SER A 194 19.43 -5.60 -1.22
CA SER A 194 18.19 -4.90 -1.56
C SER A 194 18.18 -4.28 -2.96
N THR A 195 19.35 -4.12 -3.59
CA THR A 195 19.42 -3.60 -4.94
C THR A 195 18.91 -4.63 -5.94
N GLN A 196 19.27 -5.90 -5.75
CA GLN A 196 18.78 -6.99 -6.58
C GLN A 196 17.26 -7.14 -6.46
N VAL A 197 16.72 -7.07 -5.23
CA VAL A 197 15.26 -7.07 -5.00
C VAL A 197 14.58 -5.91 -5.74
N LYS A 198 15.14 -4.70 -5.64
CA LYS A 198 14.62 -3.52 -6.34
C LYS A 198 14.65 -3.72 -7.87
N ASP A 199 15.78 -4.18 -8.40
CA ASP A 199 15.98 -4.29 -9.84
C ASP A 199 14.97 -5.28 -10.45
N GLU A 200 14.71 -6.40 -9.79
CA GLU A 200 13.69 -7.34 -10.21
C GLU A 200 12.27 -6.78 -10.07
N ALA A 201 11.94 -6.19 -8.92
CA ALA A 201 10.63 -5.60 -8.68
C ALA A 201 10.26 -4.53 -9.72
N LEU A 202 11.23 -3.72 -10.17
CA LEU A 202 11.01 -2.66 -11.16
C LEU A 202 11.14 -3.15 -12.61
N GLN A 203 11.74 -4.30 -12.88
CA GLN A 203 11.77 -4.92 -14.22
C GLN A 203 10.46 -5.63 -14.56
N SER A 204 9.79 -6.18 -13.58
CA SER A 204 8.50 -6.88 -13.74
C SER A 204 7.35 -5.95 -14.15
N SER A 205 7.59 -4.64 -14.18
CA SER A 205 6.59 -3.60 -14.51
C SER A 205 6.67 -3.07 -15.96
N LYS A 206 7.33 -3.83 -16.87
CA LYS A 206 7.43 -3.44 -18.30
C LYS A 206 6.45 -4.18 -19.19
#